data_9bf23b1611846fb8fb67f4d1381947ac
#
_entry.id   9bf23b1611846fb8fb67f4d1381947ac
#
_cell.length_a   1.000
_cell.length_b   1.000
_cell.length_c   1.000
_cell.angle_alpha   90.00
_cell.angle_beta   90.00
_cell.angle_gamma   90.00
#
_symmetry.space_group_name_H-M   'P 1'
#
loop_
_entity.id
_entity.type
_entity.pdbx_description
1 polymer ?
#
loop_
_entity_poly.entity_id
_entity_poly.type
_entity_poly.pdbx_seq_one_letter_code
_entity_poly.pdbx_strand_id
1 'polypeptide(L)'
;MGESEAKLGAHAMRLIETTTDIRAPAARIWSILTDFPAYPTWNPFITAAEGELSTGARLKITIAPPGHRPMTFRPVVLVVEREWELRWRGRMLMPRLFDGEHAFGLEQRAETCRFLHAERFSGMLLPLLGGGLFEATRQGFEAMNAALKQRAETS
;
A
#
# COMPACT_ATOMS: atom_id res chain seq x y z
N MET A 1 -37.39 29.90 5.94
CA MET A 1 -37.14 29.22 4.77
C MET A 1 -35.72 29.28 4.38
N GLY A 2 -34.85 28.54 4.66
CA GLY A 2 -33.46 28.49 4.30
C GLY A 2 -32.97 27.13 4.64
N GLU A 3 -33.12 26.23 3.70
CA GLU A 3 -32.30 25.04 3.66
C GLU A 3 -30.91 25.49 3.28
N SER A 4 -30.15 25.89 4.26
CA SER A 4 -28.74 26.12 4.15
C SER A 4 -28.07 25.10 5.06
N GLU A 5 -27.74 24.03 4.44
CA GLU A 5 -26.50 23.48 4.32
C GLU A 5 -25.78 22.96 5.42
N ALA A 6 -25.87 21.74 5.64
CA ALA A 6 -24.78 20.93 6.16
C ALA A 6 -24.17 20.09 5.03
N LYS A 7 -23.58 20.76 4.07
CA LYS A 7 -22.52 20.17 3.25
C LYS A 7 -21.17 20.46 3.90
N LEU A 8 -20.98 20.04 5.14
CA LEU A 8 -19.65 19.88 5.68
C LEU A 8 -19.03 18.67 4.99
N GLY A 9 -18.13 18.96 4.08
CA GLY A 9 -17.17 18.16 3.42
C GLY A 9 -17.19 16.66 3.66
N ALA A 10 -17.86 15.92 2.79
CA ALA A 10 -17.46 14.56 2.53
C ALA A 10 -15.99 14.63 2.12
N HIS A 11 -15.07 14.19 3.01
CA HIS A 11 -13.67 14.07 2.66
C HIS A 11 -13.59 13.21 1.42
N ALA A 12 -13.12 13.74 0.31
CA ALA A 12 -12.91 12.96 -0.90
C ALA A 12 -12.04 11.75 -0.55
N MET A 13 -12.45 10.57 -0.98
CA MET A 13 -11.77 9.31 -0.70
C MET A 13 -11.67 8.51 -1.99
N ARG A 14 -10.50 7.90 -2.21
CA ARG A 14 -10.26 7.05 -3.36
C ARG A 14 -9.54 5.77 -2.91
N LEU A 15 -10.04 4.63 -3.36
CA LEU A 15 -9.47 3.32 -3.07
C LEU A 15 -8.85 2.74 -4.34
N ILE A 16 -7.60 2.26 -4.21
CA ILE A 16 -6.98 1.36 -5.17
C ILE A 16 -6.87 0.00 -4.47
N GLU A 17 -7.41 -1.03 -5.09
CA GLU A 17 -7.40 -2.37 -4.54
C GLU A 17 -7.12 -3.39 -5.65
N THR A 18 -6.16 -4.27 -5.39
CA THR A 18 -5.79 -5.38 -6.29
C THR A 18 -5.69 -6.66 -5.48
N THR A 19 -5.99 -7.80 -6.12
CA THR A 19 -5.85 -9.12 -5.50
C THR A 19 -5.06 -10.05 -6.41
N THR A 20 -4.32 -10.96 -5.79
CA THR A 20 -3.55 -11.98 -6.51
C THR A 20 -3.56 -13.27 -5.71
N ASP A 21 -3.93 -14.37 -6.35
CA ASP A 21 -3.84 -15.70 -5.72
C ASP A 21 -2.44 -16.27 -5.95
N ILE A 22 -1.77 -16.63 -4.86
CA ILE A 22 -0.38 -17.10 -4.83
C ILE A 22 -0.35 -18.53 -4.31
N ARG A 23 0.29 -19.44 -5.03
CA ARG A 23 0.48 -20.84 -4.61
C ARG A 23 1.67 -20.97 -3.66
N ALA A 24 1.51 -20.37 -2.48
CA ALA A 24 2.46 -20.44 -1.39
C ALA A 24 1.71 -20.21 -0.06
N PRO A 25 2.23 -20.73 1.05
CA PRO A 25 1.61 -20.47 2.35
C PRO A 25 1.78 -19.01 2.76
N ALA A 26 0.83 -18.51 3.57
CA ALA A 26 0.86 -17.14 4.10
C ALA A 26 2.18 -16.82 4.82
N ALA A 27 2.75 -17.79 5.53
CA ALA A 27 4.05 -17.64 6.20
C ALA A 27 5.19 -17.28 5.23
N ARG A 28 5.21 -17.90 4.06
CA ARG A 28 6.21 -17.62 3.01
C ARG A 28 6.04 -16.20 2.47
N ILE A 29 4.81 -15.84 2.13
CA ILE A 29 4.51 -14.50 1.59
C ILE A 29 4.82 -13.44 2.64
N TRP A 30 4.45 -13.66 3.89
CA TRP A 30 4.74 -12.76 5.00
C TRP A 30 6.24 -12.54 5.17
N SER A 31 7.04 -13.61 5.10
CA SER A 31 8.49 -13.47 5.21
C SER A 31 9.10 -12.60 4.12
N ILE A 32 8.54 -12.64 2.90
CA ILE A 32 8.99 -11.79 1.79
C ILE A 32 8.55 -10.35 2.00
N LEU A 33 7.30 -10.13 2.40
CA LEU A 33 6.73 -8.79 2.63
C LEU A 33 7.41 -8.05 3.80
N THR A 34 7.92 -8.76 4.78
CA THR A 34 8.56 -8.17 5.96
C THR A 34 10.08 -8.08 5.87
N ASP A 35 10.67 -8.67 4.84
CA ASP A 35 12.11 -8.56 4.56
C ASP A 35 12.41 -7.29 3.75
N PHE A 36 12.31 -6.15 4.41
CA PHE A 36 12.54 -4.85 3.79
C PHE A 36 13.92 -4.68 3.14
N PRO A 37 15.02 -5.19 3.73
CA PRO A 37 16.33 -5.12 3.09
C PRO A 37 16.40 -5.77 1.72
N ALA A 38 15.57 -6.78 1.44
CA ALA A 38 15.53 -7.46 0.14
C ALA A 38 14.68 -6.74 -0.92
N TYR A 39 13.88 -5.75 -0.55
CA TYR A 39 12.97 -5.06 -1.48
C TYR A 39 13.65 -4.54 -2.76
N PRO A 40 14.84 -3.91 -2.71
CA PRO A 40 15.50 -3.45 -3.93
C PRO A 40 15.82 -4.56 -4.93
N THR A 41 15.86 -5.81 -4.49
CA THR A 41 16.22 -6.95 -5.36
C THR A 41 15.04 -7.53 -6.13
N TRP A 42 13.81 -7.24 -5.72
CA TRP A 42 12.65 -7.89 -6.34
C TRP A 42 11.44 -6.99 -6.57
N ASN A 43 11.26 -5.93 -5.76
CA ASN A 43 10.04 -5.14 -5.74
C ASN A 43 10.15 -3.96 -6.73
N PRO A 44 9.35 -3.97 -7.83
CA PRO A 44 9.44 -2.92 -8.83
C PRO A 44 8.68 -1.64 -8.44
N PHE A 45 7.84 -1.70 -7.43
CA PHE A 45 7.02 -0.55 -6.99
C PHE A 45 7.55 0.08 -5.69
N ILE A 46 7.64 -0.70 -4.61
CA ILE A 46 8.30 -0.24 -3.38
C ILE A 46 9.78 -0.61 -3.49
N THR A 47 10.54 0.32 -4.04
CA THR A 47 11.95 0.06 -4.40
C THR A 47 12.88 0.08 -3.21
N ALA A 48 12.46 0.67 -2.09
CA ALA A 48 13.19 0.62 -0.84
C ALA A 48 12.22 0.78 0.34
N ALA A 49 12.48 0.06 1.41
CA ALA A 49 11.75 0.14 2.66
C ALA A 49 12.70 -0.05 3.84
N GLU A 50 12.59 0.80 4.83
CA GLU A 50 13.42 0.78 6.04
C GLU A 50 12.55 1.07 7.25
N GLY A 51 12.92 0.49 8.38
CA GLY A 51 12.30 0.74 9.68
C GLY A 51 11.84 -0.53 10.37
N GLU A 52 11.44 -0.37 11.62
CA GLU A 52 10.96 -1.47 12.45
C GLU A 52 9.47 -1.74 12.20
N LEU A 53 9.10 -3.00 12.04
CA LEU A 53 7.70 -3.40 11.90
C LEU A 53 7.06 -3.60 13.28
N SER A 54 6.75 -2.49 13.91
CA SER A 54 5.97 -2.44 15.15
C SER A 54 4.97 -1.29 15.08
N THR A 55 3.78 -1.49 15.63
CA THR A 55 2.73 -0.46 15.67
C THR A 55 3.25 0.82 16.28
N GLY A 56 3.04 1.94 15.59
CA GLY A 56 3.53 3.26 15.99
C GLY A 56 4.93 3.60 15.47
N ALA A 57 5.68 2.64 14.96
CA ALA A 57 7.00 2.89 14.38
C ALA A 57 6.88 3.67 13.06
N ARG A 58 7.90 4.47 12.78
CA ARG A 58 7.98 5.24 11.54
C ARG A 58 8.87 4.52 10.54
N LEU A 59 8.34 4.30 9.35
CA LEU A 59 9.07 3.71 8.25
C LEU A 59 9.62 4.80 7.31
N LYS A 60 10.54 4.40 6.43
CA LYS A 60 10.93 5.17 5.26
C LYS A 60 10.68 4.30 4.02
N ILE A 61 9.74 4.72 3.20
CA ILE A 61 9.27 3.96 2.04
C ILE A 61 9.51 4.77 0.77
N THR A 62 10.17 4.19 -0.22
CA THR A 62 10.34 4.78 -1.54
C THR A 62 9.50 4.00 -2.54
N ILE A 63 8.63 4.70 -3.25
CA ILE A 63 7.80 4.14 -4.32
C ILE A 63 8.22 4.68 -5.68
N ALA A 64 8.06 3.86 -6.71
CA ALA A 64 8.37 4.21 -8.09
C ALA A 64 7.17 3.89 -9.00
N PRO A 65 6.12 4.74 -9.01
CA PRO A 65 4.99 4.54 -9.92
C PRO A 65 5.47 4.64 -11.37
N PRO A 66 5.04 3.75 -12.29
CA PRO A 66 5.46 3.78 -13.69
C PRO A 66 5.23 5.15 -14.33
N GLY A 67 6.24 5.69 -15.01
CA GLY A 67 6.17 7.00 -15.68
C GLY A 67 6.26 8.22 -14.77
N HIS A 68 6.42 8.03 -13.47
CA HIS A 68 6.56 9.11 -12.49
C HIS A 68 7.90 9.03 -11.77
N ARG A 69 8.33 10.15 -11.19
CA ARG A 69 9.55 10.17 -10.38
C ARG A 69 9.34 9.36 -9.09
N PRO A 70 10.37 8.66 -8.61
CA PRO A 70 10.31 8.05 -7.29
C PRO A 70 9.97 9.05 -6.20
N MET A 71 9.19 8.61 -5.22
CA MET A 71 8.76 9.43 -4.08
C MET A 71 9.08 8.68 -2.79
N THR A 72 9.56 9.41 -1.79
CA THR A 72 9.88 8.84 -0.47
C THR A 72 8.93 9.41 0.58
N PHE A 73 8.33 8.50 1.36
CA PHE A 73 7.41 8.81 2.45
C PHE A 73 7.94 8.29 3.78
N ARG A 74 7.42 8.83 4.87
CA ARG A 74 7.73 8.39 6.23
C ARG A 74 6.46 7.99 6.96
N PRO A 75 5.81 6.89 6.55
CA PRO A 75 4.56 6.45 7.14
C PRO A 75 4.75 5.89 8.54
N VAL A 76 3.64 5.90 9.29
CA VAL A 76 3.54 5.27 10.61
C VAL A 76 2.86 3.91 10.48
N VAL A 77 3.43 2.89 11.07
CA VAL A 77 2.85 1.54 11.11
C VAL A 77 1.58 1.55 11.98
N LEU A 78 0.49 1.05 11.43
CA LEU A 78 -0.79 0.96 12.13
C LEU A 78 -1.09 -0.45 12.61
N VAL A 79 -0.84 -1.45 11.76
CA VAL A 79 -1.15 -2.86 12.04
C VAL A 79 0.01 -3.74 11.61
N VAL A 80 0.41 -4.65 12.49
CA VAL A 80 1.33 -5.75 12.19
C VAL A 80 0.71 -7.01 12.79
N GLU A 81 -0.08 -7.72 12.01
CA GLU A 81 -0.65 -9.01 12.39
C GLU A 81 -0.04 -10.08 11.52
N ARG A 82 0.84 -10.87 12.12
CA ARG A 82 1.65 -11.87 11.42
C ARG A 82 0.80 -12.77 10.54
N GLU A 83 1.21 -12.90 9.27
CA GLU A 83 0.55 -13.75 8.26
C GLU A 83 -0.90 -13.36 7.94
N TRP A 84 -1.30 -12.16 8.37
CA TRP A 84 -2.66 -11.66 8.19
C TRP A 84 -2.69 -10.26 7.59
N GLU A 85 -2.08 -9.26 8.25
CA GLU A 85 -2.17 -7.88 7.81
C GLU A 85 -0.96 -7.04 8.19
N LEU A 86 -0.49 -6.24 7.22
CA LEU A 86 0.47 -5.17 7.43
C LEU A 86 -0.12 -3.88 6.87
N ARG A 87 -0.23 -2.84 7.71
CA ARG A 87 -0.83 -1.57 7.32
C ARG A 87 -0.04 -0.40 7.86
N TRP A 88 0.13 0.63 7.04
CA TRP A 88 0.72 1.89 7.47
C TRP A 88 -0.02 3.07 6.87
N ARG A 89 0.17 4.25 7.46
CA ARG A 89 -0.40 5.52 6.98
C ARG A 89 0.70 6.53 6.74
N GLY A 90 0.75 7.04 5.50
CA GLY A 90 1.56 8.18 5.11
C GLY A 90 0.72 9.45 5.07
N ARG A 91 1.35 10.57 5.41
CA ARG A 91 0.74 11.90 5.33
C ARG A 91 1.63 12.80 4.51
N MET A 92 1.05 13.55 3.58
CA MET A 92 1.75 14.57 2.83
C MET A 92 1.39 15.96 3.34
N LEU A 93 2.42 16.79 3.58
CA LEU A 93 2.33 18.18 4.01
C LEU A 93 1.78 18.34 5.43
N MET A 94 0.45 18.25 5.58
CA MET A 94 -0.25 18.40 6.86
C MET A 94 -1.31 17.31 7.00
N PRO A 95 -1.66 16.90 8.23
CA PRO A 95 -2.76 15.98 8.45
C PRO A 95 -4.04 16.44 7.74
N ARG A 96 -4.77 15.53 7.11
CA ARG A 96 -6.04 15.75 6.41
C ARG A 96 -5.94 16.49 5.05
N LEU A 97 -4.77 16.97 4.64
CA LEU A 97 -4.61 17.51 3.28
C LEU A 97 -4.51 16.38 2.26
N PHE A 98 -3.67 15.42 2.51
CA PHE A 98 -3.53 14.21 1.70
C PHE A 98 -2.95 13.09 2.55
N ASP A 99 -3.75 12.09 2.81
CA ASP A 99 -3.36 10.90 3.56
C ASP A 99 -3.49 9.66 2.67
N GLY A 100 -2.53 8.75 2.80
CA GLY A 100 -2.56 7.44 2.16
C GLY A 100 -2.43 6.34 3.21
N GLU A 101 -3.38 5.42 3.23
CA GLU A 101 -3.34 4.25 4.08
C GLU A 101 -3.13 3.01 3.23
N HIS A 102 -1.94 2.42 3.35
CA HIS A 102 -1.49 1.29 2.56
C HIS A 102 -1.67 -0.01 3.34
N ALA A 103 -2.22 -1.02 2.70
CA ALA A 103 -2.48 -2.30 3.33
C ALA A 103 -2.04 -3.49 2.46
N PHE A 104 -1.40 -4.44 3.11
CA PHE A 104 -1.20 -5.80 2.61
C PHE A 104 -2.03 -6.75 3.46
N GLY A 105 -2.93 -7.49 2.83
CA GLY A 105 -3.74 -8.51 3.48
C GLY A 105 -3.42 -9.90 2.92
N LEU A 106 -3.44 -10.90 3.78
CA LEU A 106 -3.25 -12.30 3.43
C LEU A 106 -4.45 -13.12 3.88
N GLU A 107 -5.03 -13.87 2.97
CA GLU A 107 -6.10 -14.81 3.26
C GLU A 107 -5.67 -16.21 2.85
N GLN A 108 -5.29 -17.03 3.83
CA GLN A 108 -4.89 -18.41 3.59
C GLN A 108 -6.10 -19.24 3.14
N ARG A 109 -5.95 -19.94 2.03
CA ARG A 109 -6.90 -20.91 1.48
C ARG A 109 -6.22 -22.27 1.45
N ALA A 110 -6.92 -23.30 0.99
CA ALA A 110 -6.40 -24.67 0.99
C ALA A 110 -5.00 -24.78 0.34
N GLU A 111 -4.85 -24.36 -0.92
CA GLU A 111 -3.61 -24.52 -1.68
C GLU A 111 -3.01 -23.18 -2.13
N THR A 112 -3.69 -22.08 -1.87
CA THR A 112 -3.28 -20.74 -2.25
C THR A 112 -3.43 -19.79 -1.07
N CYS A 113 -2.74 -18.66 -1.14
CA CYS A 113 -2.99 -17.52 -0.30
C CYS A 113 -3.42 -16.36 -1.19
N ARG A 114 -4.55 -15.75 -0.88
CA ARG A 114 -4.96 -14.53 -1.56
C ARG A 114 -4.24 -13.35 -0.95
N PHE A 115 -3.49 -12.64 -1.78
CA PHE A 115 -2.82 -11.41 -1.43
C PHE A 115 -3.69 -10.22 -1.85
N LEU A 116 -4.03 -9.39 -0.88
CA LEU A 116 -4.71 -8.11 -1.07
C LEU A 116 -3.68 -6.99 -0.97
N HIS A 117 -3.64 -6.13 -1.99
CA HIS A 117 -2.79 -4.95 -2.02
C HIS A 117 -3.67 -3.73 -2.25
N ALA A 118 -3.80 -2.89 -1.25
CA ALA A 118 -4.74 -1.78 -1.27
C ALA A 118 -4.11 -0.48 -0.75
N GLU A 119 -4.62 0.64 -1.26
CA GLU A 119 -4.34 1.95 -0.69
C GLU A 119 -5.58 2.82 -0.73
N ARG A 120 -5.89 3.40 0.41
CA ARG A 120 -6.97 4.36 0.58
C ARG A 120 -6.38 5.75 0.67
N PHE A 121 -6.68 6.57 -0.33
CA PHE A 121 -6.32 7.98 -0.34
C PHE A 121 -7.48 8.81 0.20
N SER A 122 -7.15 9.81 1.01
CA SER A 122 -8.12 10.75 1.54
C SER A 122 -7.50 12.13 1.72
N GLY A 123 -8.33 13.15 1.80
CA GLY A 123 -7.89 14.50 2.10
C GLY A 123 -8.45 15.56 1.14
N MET A 124 -8.26 16.81 1.53
CA MET A 124 -8.83 17.96 0.82
C MET A 124 -8.19 18.21 -0.55
N LEU A 125 -6.92 17.80 -0.74
CA LEU A 125 -6.20 17.96 -2.01
C LEU A 125 -6.49 16.85 -3.01
N LEU A 126 -7.18 15.78 -2.62
CA LEU A 126 -7.43 14.62 -3.47
C LEU A 126 -8.08 14.96 -4.82
N PRO A 127 -9.08 15.86 -4.90
CA PRO A 127 -9.68 16.25 -6.18
C PRO A 127 -8.73 17.00 -7.11
N LEU A 128 -7.64 17.56 -6.59
CA LEU A 128 -6.64 18.30 -7.38
C LEU A 128 -5.57 17.39 -7.99
N LEU A 129 -5.51 16.12 -7.58
CA LEU A 129 -4.55 15.15 -8.09
C LEU A 129 -5.09 14.51 -9.36
N GLY A 130 -4.26 14.47 -10.40
CA GLY A 130 -4.64 13.90 -11.68
C GLY A 130 -4.86 12.39 -11.63
N GLY A 131 -5.77 11.89 -12.47
CA GLY A 131 -6.07 10.45 -12.58
C GLY A 131 -4.89 9.59 -13.03
N GLY A 132 -3.91 10.19 -13.74
CA GLY A 132 -2.72 9.48 -14.21
C GLY A 132 -1.85 8.91 -13.09
N LEU A 133 -1.73 9.62 -11.95
CA LEU A 133 -0.97 9.11 -10.81
C LEU A 133 -1.66 7.89 -10.18
N PHE A 134 -2.98 7.89 -10.06
CA PHE A 134 -3.73 6.75 -9.51
C PHE A 134 -3.64 5.52 -10.41
N GLU A 135 -3.72 5.70 -11.73
CA GLU A 135 -3.54 4.61 -12.69
C GLU A 135 -2.11 4.06 -12.65
N ALA A 136 -1.09 4.92 -12.59
CA ALA A 136 0.29 4.51 -12.44
C ALA A 136 0.53 3.75 -11.12
N THR A 137 -0.12 4.17 -10.04
CA THR A 137 -0.07 3.47 -8.75
C THR A 137 -0.70 2.08 -8.83
N ARG A 138 -1.85 1.95 -9.50
CA ARG A 138 -2.48 0.64 -9.76
C ARG A 138 -1.56 -0.28 -10.55
N GLN A 139 -0.96 0.23 -11.62
CA GLN A 139 0.02 -0.53 -12.42
C GLN A 139 1.23 -0.96 -11.58
N GLY A 140 1.70 -0.09 -10.69
CA GLY A 140 2.76 -0.40 -9.74
C GLY A 140 2.36 -1.52 -8.77
N PHE A 141 1.14 -1.51 -8.27
CA PHE A 141 0.61 -2.59 -7.43
C PHE A 141 0.58 -3.92 -8.18
N GLU A 142 0.08 -3.92 -9.40
CA GLU A 142 0.00 -5.13 -10.22
C GLU A 142 1.39 -5.68 -10.54
N ALA A 143 2.37 -4.82 -10.82
CA ALA A 143 3.75 -5.22 -11.06
C ALA A 143 4.39 -5.83 -9.79
N MET A 144 4.18 -5.21 -8.64
CA MET A 144 4.64 -5.75 -7.36
C MET A 144 3.97 -7.08 -7.04
N ASN A 145 2.67 -7.20 -7.26
CA ASN A 145 1.92 -8.43 -7.01
C ASN A 145 2.46 -9.58 -7.85
N ALA A 146 2.75 -9.35 -9.13
CA ALA A 146 3.34 -10.33 -10.03
C ALA A 146 4.75 -10.76 -9.57
N ALA A 147 5.57 -9.81 -9.16
CA ALA A 147 6.91 -10.08 -8.64
C ALA A 147 6.88 -10.86 -7.33
N LEU A 148 5.97 -10.50 -6.42
CA LEU A 148 5.74 -11.22 -5.17
C LEU A 148 5.30 -12.66 -5.42
N LYS A 149 4.34 -12.85 -6.32
CA LYS A 149 3.85 -14.18 -6.71
C LYS A 149 5.00 -15.05 -7.25
N GLN A 150 5.76 -14.52 -8.19
CA GLN A 150 6.91 -15.22 -8.76
C GLN A 150 7.93 -15.61 -7.67
N ARG A 151 8.26 -14.69 -6.79
CA ARG A 151 9.23 -14.92 -5.72
C ARG A 151 8.73 -15.95 -4.70
N ALA A 152 7.46 -15.88 -4.32
CA ALA A 152 6.86 -16.79 -3.35
C ALA A 152 6.70 -18.21 -3.89
N GLU A 153 6.38 -18.35 -5.17
CA GLU A 153 6.17 -19.65 -5.83
C GLU A 153 7.47 -20.33 -6.28
N THR A 154 8.57 -19.61 -6.26
CA THR A 154 9.90 -20.13 -6.61
C THR A 154 10.65 -20.47 -5.34
N SER A 155 11.08 -21.73 -5.21
CA SER A 155 11.84 -22.20 -4.03
C SER A 155 13.31 -21.78 -4.11
#